data_bd91b936b719469bc8e589028240bedf
#
_entry.id   bd91b936b719469bc8e589028240bedf
#
_cell.length_a   1.000
_cell.length_b   1.000
_cell.length_c   1.000
_cell.angle_alpha   90.00
_cell.angle_beta   90.00
_cell.angle_gamma   90.00
#
_symmetry.space_group_name_H-M   'P 1'
#
loop_
_entity.id
_entity.type
_entity.pdbx_description
1 polymer ?
#
loop_
_entity_poly.entity_id
_entity_poly.type
_entity_poly.pdbx_seq_one_letter_code
_entity_poly.pdbx_strand_id
1 'polypeptide(L)'
;DYNVSRSVIRHIFARLAQINFLTVYPQRGTYVNYIDLEYIRNALLIRLSIEKEILYRFMQKEDKSDTITKMEENMRQQEKFYHENEYLMEFKELDEEFHNYIIMSVENNAILPLINDHLLHISRWRNVYIKSGYKLSKLIDEHKSILEAIKANDTERALRCMTNHIDTVSGIASLDPEYISYFKGADQDYVKLMK
;
A
#
# COMPACT_ATOMS: atom_id res chain seq x y z
N ASP A 1 1.07 9.47 25.63
CA ASP A 1 0.73 8.33 26.53
C ASP A 1 -0.53 7.67 26.01
N TYR A 2 -0.41 6.44 25.49
CA TYR A 2 -1.51 5.71 24.87
C TYR A 2 -2.36 4.91 25.87
N ASN A 3 -2.15 5.09 27.17
CA ASN A 3 -2.88 4.40 28.25
C ASN A 3 -2.93 2.85 28.12
N VAL A 4 -1.87 2.25 27.57
CA VAL A 4 -1.75 0.80 27.35
C VAL A 4 -0.75 0.16 28.31
N SER A 5 -0.97 -1.10 28.67
CA SER A 5 -0.08 -1.83 29.57
C SER A 5 1.28 -2.15 28.93
N ARG A 6 2.31 -2.32 29.76
CA ARG A 6 3.65 -2.73 29.28
C ARG A 6 3.63 -4.08 28.56
N SER A 7 2.74 -4.98 28.92
CA SER A 7 2.58 -6.28 28.25
C SER A 7 2.05 -6.12 26.83
N VAL A 8 1.09 -5.23 26.60
CA VAL A 8 0.57 -4.91 25.26
C VAL A 8 1.66 -4.34 24.39
N ILE A 9 2.43 -3.34 24.87
CA ILE A 9 3.54 -2.75 24.11
C ILE A 9 4.59 -3.80 23.75
N ARG A 10 4.94 -4.70 24.69
CA ARG A 10 5.89 -5.78 24.43
C ARG A 10 5.39 -6.73 23.36
N HIS A 11 4.10 -7.06 23.37
CA HIS A 11 3.49 -7.91 22.34
C HIS A 11 3.53 -7.24 20.97
N ILE A 12 3.19 -5.94 20.88
CA ILE A 12 3.27 -5.16 19.65
C ILE A 12 4.71 -5.15 19.12
N PHE A 13 5.70 -4.88 19.96
CA PHE A 13 7.11 -4.87 19.55
C PHE A 13 7.58 -6.25 19.08
N ALA A 14 7.16 -7.33 19.74
CA ALA A 14 7.46 -8.69 19.30
C ALA A 14 6.86 -8.96 17.92
N ARG A 15 5.62 -8.54 17.66
CA ARG A 15 4.95 -8.68 16.36
C ARG A 15 5.64 -7.87 15.27
N LEU A 16 5.98 -6.60 15.54
CA LEU A 16 6.71 -5.75 14.59
C LEU A 16 8.14 -6.26 14.31
N ALA A 17 8.78 -6.90 15.30
CA ALA A 17 10.08 -7.54 15.09
C ALA A 17 9.97 -8.79 14.20
N GLN A 18 8.92 -9.60 14.37
CA GLN A 18 8.67 -10.79 13.53
C GLN A 18 8.52 -10.43 12.04
N ILE A 19 7.89 -9.31 11.73
CA ILE A 19 7.75 -8.81 10.36
C ILE A 19 8.93 -7.93 9.91
N ASN A 20 10.02 -7.93 10.65
CA ASN A 20 11.23 -7.16 10.34
C ASN A 20 11.03 -5.63 10.24
N PHE A 21 10.02 -5.09 10.91
CA PHE A 21 9.75 -3.65 10.95
C PHE A 21 10.65 -2.92 11.94
N LEU A 22 11.03 -3.61 13.00
CA LEU A 22 11.99 -3.11 14.00
C LEU A 22 12.91 -4.22 14.50
N THR A 23 14.01 -3.83 15.14
CA THR A 23 14.98 -4.73 15.80
C THR A 23 15.07 -4.38 17.27
N VAL A 24 14.91 -5.41 18.12
CA VAL A 24 15.06 -5.30 19.57
C VAL A 24 16.47 -5.76 19.97
N TYR A 25 17.28 -4.85 20.50
CA TYR A 25 18.59 -5.18 21.08
C TYR A 25 18.44 -5.27 22.61
N PRO A 26 18.71 -6.45 23.21
CA PRO A 26 18.65 -6.61 24.65
C PRO A 26 19.46 -5.55 25.38
N GLN A 27 18.88 -4.87 26.36
CA GLN A 27 19.47 -3.81 27.18
C GLN A 27 20.00 -2.57 26.40
N ARG A 28 19.80 -2.51 25.08
CA ARG A 28 20.26 -1.39 24.24
C ARG A 28 19.15 -0.59 23.60
N GLY A 29 17.92 -1.14 23.51
CA GLY A 29 16.77 -0.46 22.98
C GLY A 29 16.12 -1.17 21.79
N THR A 30 15.13 -0.50 21.23
CA THR A 30 14.37 -0.96 20.05
C THR A 30 14.51 0.09 18.96
N TYR A 31 14.87 -0.34 17.77
CA TYR A 31 15.15 0.52 16.62
C TYR A 31 14.26 0.15 15.45
N VAL A 32 13.74 1.16 14.75
CA VAL A 32 13.00 0.97 13.51
C VAL A 32 14.00 0.64 12.39
N ASN A 33 13.75 -0.46 11.66
CA ASN A 33 14.62 -0.88 10.58
C ASN A 33 14.51 0.06 9.38
N TYR A 34 15.59 0.12 8.58
CA TYR A 34 15.56 0.82 7.30
C TYR A 34 14.55 0.19 6.34
N ILE A 35 14.08 0.97 5.37
CA ILE A 35 13.24 0.47 4.28
C ILE A 35 14.14 -0.34 3.34
N ASP A 36 13.78 -1.59 3.10
CA ASP A 36 14.45 -2.47 2.16
C ASP A 36 13.70 -2.45 0.83
N LEU A 37 14.29 -1.84 -0.20
CA LEU A 37 13.65 -1.69 -1.51
C LEU A 37 13.43 -3.01 -2.22
N GLU A 38 14.32 -3.99 -2.02
CA GLU A 38 14.13 -5.33 -2.58
C GLU A 38 12.92 -6.00 -1.96
N TYR A 39 12.78 -5.88 -0.64
CA TYR A 39 11.58 -6.35 0.05
C TYR A 39 10.31 -5.67 -0.47
N ILE A 40 10.34 -4.32 -0.67
CA ILE A 40 9.18 -3.58 -1.20
C ILE A 40 8.82 -4.05 -2.61
N ARG A 41 9.80 -4.25 -3.50
CA ARG A 41 9.54 -4.80 -4.85
C ARG A 41 8.84 -6.16 -4.80
N ASN A 42 9.34 -7.06 -3.96
CA ASN A 42 8.75 -8.38 -3.79
C ASN A 42 7.33 -8.31 -3.18
N ALA A 43 7.12 -7.46 -2.19
CA ALA A 43 5.82 -7.23 -1.57
C ALA A 43 4.79 -6.67 -2.59
N LEU A 44 5.19 -5.71 -3.42
CA LEU A 44 4.35 -5.16 -4.48
C LEU A 44 4.06 -6.20 -5.58
N LEU A 45 5.02 -7.05 -5.93
CA LEU A 45 4.80 -8.16 -6.87
C LEU A 45 3.75 -9.15 -6.34
N ILE A 46 3.83 -9.53 -5.06
CA ILE A 46 2.85 -10.41 -4.40
C ILE A 46 1.47 -9.72 -4.42
N ARG A 47 1.39 -8.46 -3.99
CA ARG A 47 0.17 -7.67 -3.98
C ARG A 47 -0.46 -7.61 -5.37
N LEU A 48 0.32 -7.23 -6.38
CA LEU A 48 -0.13 -7.13 -7.76
C LEU A 48 -0.67 -8.47 -8.28
N SER A 49 0.05 -9.58 -8.01
CA SER A 49 -0.35 -10.90 -8.47
C SER A 49 -1.70 -11.33 -7.87
N ILE A 50 -1.89 -11.09 -6.57
CA ILE A 50 -3.13 -11.42 -5.86
C ILE A 50 -4.28 -10.51 -6.31
N GLU A 51 -4.07 -9.20 -6.30
CA GLU A 51 -5.15 -8.27 -6.61
C GLU A 51 -5.59 -8.34 -8.07
N LYS A 52 -4.68 -8.60 -9.01
CA LYS A 52 -5.05 -8.82 -10.42
C LYS A 52 -5.89 -10.08 -10.61
N GLU A 53 -5.52 -11.18 -9.98
CA GLU A 53 -6.28 -12.42 -10.07
C GLU A 53 -7.67 -12.26 -9.46
N ILE A 54 -7.76 -11.59 -8.31
CA ILE A 54 -9.04 -11.33 -7.66
C ILE A 54 -9.89 -10.36 -8.50
N LEU A 55 -9.30 -9.29 -9.01
CA LEU A 55 -9.99 -8.35 -9.89
C LEU A 55 -10.51 -9.06 -11.15
N TYR A 56 -9.71 -9.96 -11.76
CA TYR A 56 -10.15 -10.77 -12.89
C TYR A 56 -11.39 -11.59 -12.53
N ARG A 57 -11.37 -12.30 -11.39
CA ARG A 57 -12.53 -13.09 -10.92
C ARG A 57 -13.74 -12.22 -10.61
N PHE A 58 -13.51 -11.06 -9.98
CA PHE A 58 -14.57 -10.09 -9.72
C PHE A 58 -15.23 -9.60 -11.01
N MET A 59 -14.44 -9.35 -12.05
CA MET A 59 -14.97 -8.93 -13.36
C MET A 59 -15.84 -10.00 -14.05
N GLN A 60 -15.68 -11.28 -13.71
CA GLN A 60 -16.51 -12.38 -14.23
C GLN A 60 -17.86 -12.54 -13.49
N LYS A 61 -18.07 -11.83 -12.38
CA LYS A 61 -19.36 -11.88 -11.67
C LYS A 61 -20.44 -11.18 -12.48
N GLU A 62 -21.66 -11.75 -12.47
CA GLU A 62 -22.84 -11.14 -13.10
C GLU A 62 -23.26 -9.87 -12.35
N ASP A 63 -23.35 -9.95 -11.03
CA ASP A 63 -23.69 -8.80 -10.18
C ASP A 63 -22.45 -8.27 -9.44
N LYS A 64 -22.14 -7.01 -9.69
CA LYS A 64 -21.04 -6.23 -9.09
C LYS A 64 -21.55 -5.00 -8.32
N SER A 65 -22.88 -4.81 -8.26
CA SER A 65 -23.51 -3.56 -7.83
C SER A 65 -23.14 -3.15 -6.41
N ASP A 66 -23.17 -4.09 -5.45
CA ASP A 66 -22.82 -3.79 -4.04
C ASP A 66 -21.36 -3.30 -3.90
N THR A 67 -20.43 -4.00 -4.54
CA THR A 67 -19.01 -3.62 -4.51
C THR A 67 -18.77 -2.27 -5.18
N ILE A 68 -19.38 -2.04 -6.35
CA ILE A 68 -19.28 -0.76 -7.07
C ILE A 68 -19.83 0.38 -6.21
N THR A 69 -20.97 0.21 -5.56
CA THR A 69 -21.56 1.23 -4.69
C THR A 69 -20.63 1.60 -3.53
N LYS A 70 -20.01 0.61 -2.89
CA LYS A 70 -19.02 0.84 -1.83
C LYS A 70 -17.77 1.57 -2.34
N MET A 71 -17.26 1.18 -3.49
CA MET A 71 -16.13 1.84 -4.13
C MET A 71 -16.44 3.28 -4.54
N GLU A 72 -17.64 3.57 -5.04
CA GLU A 72 -18.09 4.94 -5.37
C GLU A 72 -18.16 5.83 -4.13
N GLU A 73 -18.67 5.32 -3.02
CA GLU A 73 -18.70 6.08 -1.77
C GLU A 73 -17.26 6.33 -1.25
N ASN A 74 -16.42 5.32 -1.29
CA ASN A 74 -15.02 5.45 -0.90
C ASN A 74 -14.29 6.49 -1.79
N MET A 75 -14.52 6.50 -3.10
CA MET A 75 -13.96 7.51 -4.01
C MET A 75 -14.41 8.93 -3.65
N ARG A 76 -15.68 9.14 -3.30
CA ARG A 76 -16.17 10.46 -2.83
C ARG A 76 -15.45 10.93 -1.56
N GLN A 77 -15.08 10.01 -0.68
CA GLN A 77 -14.29 10.34 0.51
C GLN A 77 -12.82 10.64 0.14
N GLN A 78 -12.22 9.87 -0.76
CA GLN A 78 -10.86 10.12 -1.24
C GLN A 78 -10.71 11.48 -1.94
N GLU A 79 -11.70 11.93 -2.71
CA GLU A 79 -11.70 13.22 -3.41
C GLU A 79 -11.54 14.41 -2.46
N LYS A 80 -11.89 14.31 -1.19
CA LYS A 80 -11.66 15.35 -0.18
C LYS A 80 -10.17 15.62 0.06
N PHE A 81 -9.31 14.65 -0.23
CA PHE A 81 -7.85 14.73 -0.07
C PHE A 81 -7.12 15.11 -1.36
N TYR A 82 -7.83 15.49 -2.43
CA TYR A 82 -7.25 15.72 -3.75
C TYR A 82 -6.16 16.78 -3.78
N HIS A 83 -6.20 17.76 -2.88
CA HIS A 83 -5.22 18.83 -2.76
C HIS A 83 -4.24 18.66 -1.59
N GLU A 84 -4.34 17.55 -0.87
CA GLU A 84 -3.41 17.25 0.23
C GLU A 84 -2.06 16.76 -0.32
N ASN A 85 -1.00 17.12 0.42
CA ASN A 85 0.37 16.74 0.07
C ASN A 85 0.97 15.69 1.03
N GLU A 86 0.18 15.21 1.98
CA GLU A 86 0.59 14.21 2.96
C GLU A 86 -0.29 12.97 2.89
N TYR A 87 0.33 11.81 3.12
CA TYR A 87 -0.38 10.53 3.23
C TYR A 87 -0.95 10.39 4.64
N LEU A 88 -2.02 11.12 4.91
CA LEU A 88 -2.71 11.12 6.19
C LEU A 88 -3.30 9.75 6.52
N MET A 89 -3.47 9.46 7.83
CA MET A 89 -4.02 8.18 8.29
C MET A 89 -5.41 7.91 7.71
N GLU A 90 -6.26 8.95 7.67
CA GLU A 90 -7.61 8.87 7.13
C GLU A 90 -7.61 8.50 5.64
N PHE A 91 -6.70 9.07 4.86
CA PHE A 91 -6.57 8.68 3.44
C PHE A 91 -6.02 7.27 3.28
N LYS A 92 -5.04 6.88 4.11
CA LYS A 92 -4.49 5.53 4.13
C LYS A 92 -5.59 4.47 4.34
N GLU A 93 -6.50 4.72 5.29
CA GLU A 93 -7.64 3.84 5.56
C GLU A 93 -8.54 3.71 4.33
N LEU A 94 -8.84 4.81 3.64
CA LEU A 94 -9.63 4.82 2.40
C LEU A 94 -8.91 4.09 1.25
N ASP A 95 -7.60 4.26 1.10
CA ASP A 95 -6.78 3.56 0.11
C ASP A 95 -6.81 2.03 0.35
N GLU A 96 -6.64 1.60 1.60
CA GLU A 96 -6.71 0.19 1.97
C GLU A 96 -8.13 -0.39 1.78
N GLU A 97 -9.17 0.35 2.15
CA GLU A 97 -10.56 -0.06 1.95
C GLU A 97 -10.92 -0.24 0.48
N PHE A 98 -10.46 0.66 -0.41
CA PHE A 98 -10.72 0.57 -1.84
C PHE A 98 -10.29 -0.79 -2.41
N HIS A 99 -9.07 -1.22 -2.07
CA HIS A 99 -8.54 -2.52 -2.47
C HIS A 99 -9.24 -3.67 -1.78
N ASN A 100 -9.57 -3.51 -0.49
CA ASN A 100 -10.29 -4.53 0.28
C ASN A 100 -11.68 -4.83 -0.28
N TYR A 101 -12.41 -3.85 -0.81
CA TYR A 101 -13.70 -4.10 -1.46
C TYR A 101 -13.58 -5.06 -2.64
N ILE A 102 -12.52 -4.92 -3.45
CA ILE A 102 -12.23 -5.85 -4.55
C ILE A 102 -11.87 -7.23 -3.99
N ILE A 103 -10.95 -7.30 -3.01
CA ILE A 103 -10.47 -8.55 -2.42
C ILE A 103 -11.63 -9.34 -1.79
N MET A 104 -12.49 -8.66 -1.06
CA MET A 104 -13.63 -9.28 -0.37
C MET A 104 -14.78 -9.65 -1.32
N SER A 105 -14.81 -9.12 -2.55
CA SER A 105 -15.87 -9.38 -3.51
C SER A 105 -15.93 -10.84 -3.98
N VAL A 106 -14.86 -11.62 -3.83
CA VAL A 106 -14.75 -13.02 -4.31
C VAL A 106 -14.81 -14.07 -3.19
N GLU A 107 -15.49 -13.77 -2.08
CA GLU A 107 -15.79 -14.72 -0.98
C GLU A 107 -14.56 -15.38 -0.32
N ASN A 108 -13.37 -14.76 -0.41
CA ASN A 108 -12.15 -15.35 0.15
C ASN A 108 -11.49 -14.42 1.20
N ASN A 109 -12.16 -14.29 2.34
CA ASN A 109 -11.68 -13.47 3.47
C ASN A 109 -10.33 -13.93 4.07
N ALA A 110 -9.87 -15.15 3.71
CA ALA A 110 -8.59 -15.69 4.20
C ALA A 110 -7.36 -15.08 3.50
N ILE A 111 -7.52 -14.36 2.39
CA ILE A 111 -6.40 -13.76 1.65
C ILE A 111 -5.83 -12.54 2.36
N LEU A 112 -6.67 -11.68 2.93
CA LEU A 112 -6.22 -10.46 3.63
C LEU A 112 -5.18 -10.73 4.72
N PRO A 113 -5.38 -11.69 5.64
CA PRO A 113 -4.36 -12.02 6.64
C PRO A 113 -3.01 -12.44 6.05
N LEU A 114 -3.00 -13.05 4.86
CA LEU A 114 -1.76 -13.50 4.22
C LEU A 114 -0.90 -12.35 3.68
N ILE A 115 -1.51 -11.23 3.33
CA ILE A 115 -0.81 -10.08 2.74
C ILE A 115 -0.63 -8.90 3.70
N ASN A 116 -1.31 -8.89 4.84
CA ASN A 116 -1.32 -7.76 5.78
C ASN A 116 0.07 -7.31 6.23
N ASP A 117 1.00 -8.23 6.47
CA ASP A 117 2.35 -7.90 6.88
C ASP A 117 3.12 -7.17 5.77
N HIS A 118 2.88 -7.55 4.51
CA HIS A 118 3.45 -6.87 3.35
C HIS A 118 2.84 -5.48 3.16
N LEU A 119 1.54 -5.32 3.41
CA LEU A 119 0.85 -4.03 3.30
C LEU A 119 1.40 -2.98 4.27
N LEU A 120 1.82 -3.37 5.48
CA LEU A 120 2.48 -2.45 6.42
C LEU A 120 3.78 -1.87 5.86
N HIS A 121 4.62 -2.69 5.23
CA HIS A 121 5.86 -2.23 4.61
C HIS A 121 5.57 -1.35 3.39
N ILE A 122 4.59 -1.72 2.56
CA ILE A 122 4.15 -0.93 1.40
C ILE A 122 3.62 0.43 1.86
N SER A 123 2.80 0.48 2.91
CA SER A 123 2.26 1.72 3.48
C SER A 123 3.37 2.65 3.98
N ARG A 124 4.40 2.10 4.64
CA ARG A 124 5.58 2.87 5.04
C ARG A 124 6.34 3.43 3.83
N TRP A 125 6.54 2.63 2.79
CA TRP A 125 7.14 3.06 1.53
C TRP A 125 6.31 4.17 0.88
N ARG A 126 5.00 3.99 0.75
CA ARG A 126 4.08 4.94 0.14
C ARG A 126 4.11 6.31 0.83
N ASN A 127 4.19 6.34 2.17
CA ASN A 127 4.34 7.58 2.92
C ASN A 127 5.60 8.37 2.50
N VAL A 128 6.75 7.69 2.38
CA VAL A 128 7.99 8.32 1.91
C VAL A 128 7.87 8.77 0.46
N TYR A 129 7.25 7.96 -0.40
CA TYR A 129 7.08 8.24 -1.81
C TYR A 129 6.21 9.50 -2.06
N ILE A 130 5.12 9.65 -1.31
CA ILE A 130 4.26 10.83 -1.39
C ILE A 130 5.00 12.07 -0.87
N LYS A 131 5.68 11.97 0.28
CA LYS A 131 6.50 13.08 0.82
C LYS A 131 7.62 13.50 -0.14
N SER A 132 8.11 12.60 -0.98
CA SER A 132 9.11 12.89 -2.02
C SER A 132 8.52 13.54 -3.27
N GLY A 133 7.24 13.95 -3.26
CA GLY A 133 6.62 14.73 -4.33
C GLY A 133 5.66 13.97 -5.23
N TYR A 134 5.38 12.68 -4.96
CA TYR A 134 4.28 12.01 -5.65
C TYR A 134 2.95 12.54 -5.15
N LYS A 135 2.16 13.08 -6.07
CA LYS A 135 0.92 13.77 -5.71
C LYS A 135 -0.17 12.79 -5.33
N LEU A 136 -0.84 13.06 -4.21
CA LEU A 136 -1.99 12.29 -3.76
C LEU A 136 -3.14 12.30 -4.79
N SER A 137 -3.34 13.42 -5.48
CA SER A 137 -4.29 13.54 -6.58
C SER A 137 -4.08 12.48 -7.67
N LYS A 138 -2.82 12.16 -8.01
CA LYS A 138 -2.53 11.12 -9.01
C LYS A 138 -2.96 9.74 -8.53
N LEU A 139 -2.76 9.44 -7.24
CA LEU A 139 -3.21 8.18 -6.64
C LEU A 139 -4.74 8.05 -6.69
N ILE A 140 -5.45 9.15 -6.40
CA ILE A 140 -6.91 9.22 -6.49
C ILE A 140 -7.39 9.03 -7.93
N ASP A 141 -6.74 9.66 -8.91
CA ASP A 141 -7.05 9.52 -10.34
C ASP A 141 -6.83 8.08 -10.83
N GLU A 142 -5.82 7.39 -10.29
CA GLU A 142 -5.56 5.97 -10.59
C GLU A 142 -6.68 5.08 -10.05
N HIS A 143 -7.13 5.28 -8.80
CA HIS A 143 -8.30 4.58 -8.25
C HIS A 143 -9.57 4.83 -9.06
N LYS A 144 -9.81 6.09 -9.44
CA LYS A 144 -10.93 6.46 -10.30
C LYS A 144 -10.90 5.72 -11.63
N SER A 145 -9.72 5.62 -12.25
CA SER A 145 -9.54 4.90 -13.51
C SER A 145 -9.85 3.40 -13.39
N ILE A 146 -9.49 2.78 -12.26
CA ILE A 146 -9.83 1.39 -11.96
C ILE A 146 -11.34 1.23 -11.84
N LEU A 147 -12.00 2.08 -11.03
CA LEU A 147 -13.45 2.03 -10.83
C LEU A 147 -14.23 2.25 -12.13
N GLU A 148 -13.82 3.22 -12.96
CA GLU A 148 -14.44 3.47 -14.26
C GLU A 148 -14.33 2.27 -15.19
N ALA A 149 -13.17 1.58 -15.21
CA ALA A 149 -12.99 0.38 -16.01
C ALA A 149 -13.89 -0.78 -15.51
N ILE A 150 -14.04 -0.92 -14.19
CA ILE A 150 -14.96 -1.90 -13.58
C ILE A 150 -16.40 -1.60 -13.98
N LYS A 151 -16.85 -0.35 -13.88
CA LYS A 151 -18.20 0.09 -14.27
C LYS A 151 -18.49 -0.11 -15.75
N ALA A 152 -17.49 0.10 -16.59
CA ALA A 152 -17.58 -0.15 -18.04
C ALA A 152 -17.54 -1.65 -18.39
N ASN A 153 -17.36 -2.53 -17.41
CA ASN A 153 -17.14 -3.97 -17.59
C ASN A 153 -15.98 -4.30 -18.53
N ASP A 154 -14.95 -3.42 -18.56
CA ASP A 154 -13.75 -3.58 -19.36
C ASP A 154 -12.64 -4.23 -18.52
N THR A 155 -12.61 -5.55 -18.54
CA THR A 155 -11.67 -6.36 -17.76
C THR A 155 -10.22 -6.04 -18.08
N GLU A 156 -9.89 -5.89 -19.36
CA GLU A 156 -8.52 -5.65 -19.79
C GLU A 156 -8.02 -4.28 -19.31
N ARG A 157 -8.84 -3.25 -19.47
CA ARG A 157 -8.55 -1.91 -18.95
C ARG A 157 -8.43 -1.91 -17.42
N ALA A 158 -9.33 -2.59 -16.71
CA ALA A 158 -9.28 -2.67 -15.25
C ALA A 158 -7.96 -3.30 -14.75
N LEU A 159 -7.52 -4.39 -15.36
CA LEU A 159 -6.26 -5.06 -15.03
C LEU A 159 -5.03 -4.20 -15.38
N ARG A 160 -5.05 -3.45 -16.48
CA ARG A 160 -3.98 -2.49 -16.82
C ARG A 160 -3.93 -1.34 -15.81
N CYS A 161 -5.07 -0.75 -15.47
CA CYS A 161 -5.14 0.33 -14.46
C CYS A 161 -4.61 -0.14 -13.11
N MET A 162 -5.00 -1.34 -12.64
CA MET A 162 -4.50 -1.93 -11.40
C MET A 162 -2.99 -2.15 -11.45
N THR A 163 -2.45 -2.64 -12.58
CA THR A 163 -1.00 -2.82 -12.74
C THR A 163 -0.25 -1.49 -12.61
N ASN A 164 -0.69 -0.46 -13.30
CA ASN A 164 -0.07 0.85 -13.27
C ASN A 164 -0.14 1.49 -11.87
N HIS A 165 -1.26 1.29 -11.17
CA HIS A 165 -1.48 1.81 -9.83
C HIS A 165 -0.57 1.15 -8.78
N ILE A 166 -0.36 -0.18 -8.85
CA ILE A 166 0.46 -0.91 -7.88
C ILE A 166 1.95 -0.78 -8.19
N ASP A 167 2.33 -0.66 -9.47
CA ASP A 167 3.74 -0.53 -9.88
C ASP A 167 4.31 0.86 -9.57
N THR A 168 4.39 1.19 -8.28
CA THR A 168 4.92 2.48 -7.81
C THR A 168 6.44 2.49 -7.65
N VAL A 169 7.12 1.34 -7.77
CA VAL A 169 8.57 1.23 -7.58
C VAL A 169 9.34 1.82 -8.76
N SER A 170 8.74 1.89 -9.94
CA SER A 170 9.32 2.59 -11.09
C SER A 170 9.59 4.08 -10.83
N GLY A 171 8.91 4.68 -9.84
CA GLY A 171 9.10 6.06 -9.40
C GLY A 171 10.24 6.30 -8.39
N ILE A 172 10.99 5.28 -7.99
CA ILE A 172 12.10 5.40 -7.01
C ILE A 172 13.17 6.40 -7.45
N ALA A 173 13.37 6.54 -8.77
CA ALA A 173 14.34 7.47 -9.35
C ALA A 173 14.09 8.95 -9.01
N SER A 174 12.90 9.29 -8.49
CA SER A 174 12.49 10.67 -8.16
C SER A 174 12.41 10.93 -6.65
N LEU A 175 13.00 10.08 -5.80
CA LEU A 175 13.01 10.32 -4.36
C LEU A 175 13.82 11.57 -4.02
N ASP A 176 13.26 12.40 -3.13
CA ASP A 176 13.97 13.52 -2.55
C ASP A 176 15.18 13.01 -1.75
N PRO A 177 16.39 13.59 -1.97
CA PRO A 177 17.60 13.23 -1.23
C PRO A 177 17.45 13.22 0.29
N GLU A 178 16.57 14.02 0.86
CA GLU A 178 16.28 14.05 2.30
C GLU A 178 15.82 12.69 2.83
N TYR A 179 15.08 11.92 2.02
CA TYR A 179 14.53 10.63 2.43
C TYR A 179 15.44 9.43 2.17
N ILE A 180 16.56 9.63 1.49
CA ILE A 180 17.53 8.56 1.17
C ILE A 180 18.02 7.85 2.43
N SER A 181 18.24 8.61 3.51
CA SER A 181 18.70 8.08 4.79
C SER A 181 17.77 7.03 5.44
N TYR A 182 16.52 6.94 4.98
CA TYR A 182 15.56 5.93 5.48
C TYR A 182 15.73 4.55 4.83
N PHE A 183 16.59 4.44 3.80
CA PHE A 183 16.74 3.20 3.03
C PHE A 183 17.99 2.41 3.44
N LYS A 184 17.86 1.08 3.39
CA LYS A 184 18.94 0.15 3.60
C LYS A 184 20.02 0.32 2.52
N GLY A 185 21.26 0.50 2.93
CA GLY A 185 22.39 0.66 2.00
C GLY A 185 22.54 2.06 1.40
N ALA A 186 21.87 3.05 1.94
CA ALA A 186 21.97 4.44 1.49
C ALA A 186 23.42 5.00 1.52
N ASP A 187 24.28 4.44 2.38
CA ASP A 187 25.69 4.82 2.48
C ASP A 187 26.59 4.15 1.42
N GLN A 188 26.05 3.20 0.66
CA GLN A 188 26.77 2.42 -0.34
C GLN A 188 26.11 2.55 -1.72
N ASP A 189 26.50 3.57 -2.49
CA ASP A 189 26.12 3.74 -3.89
C ASP A 189 24.60 3.84 -4.18
N TYR A 190 24.00 4.99 -3.85
CA TYR A 190 22.66 5.37 -4.27
C TYR A 190 22.39 5.15 -5.77
N VAL A 191 23.44 5.26 -6.61
CA VAL A 191 23.38 5.04 -8.07
C VAL A 191 23.09 3.58 -8.45
N LYS A 192 23.41 2.59 -7.59
CA LYS A 192 23.09 1.17 -7.85
C LYS A 192 21.66 0.78 -7.52
N LEU A 193 20.99 1.54 -6.65
CA LEU A 193 19.59 1.30 -6.31
C LEU A 193 18.62 1.75 -7.41
N MET A 194 19.11 2.58 -8.34
CA MET A 194 18.34 3.17 -9.45
C MET A 194 18.47 2.41 -10.79
N LYS A 195 19.27 1.36 -10.84
CA LYS A 195 19.39 0.46 -12.02
C LYS A 195 18.67 -0.85 -11.77
#